data_3f15d04d279e799b5ff69c84f590dd3f
#
_entry.id   3f15d04d279e799b5ff69c84f590dd3f
#
_cell.length_a   1.000
_cell.length_b   1.000
_cell.length_c   1.000
_cell.angle_alpha   90.00
_cell.angle_beta   90.00
_cell.angle_gamma   90.00
#
_symmetry.space_group_name_H-M   'P 1'
#
loop_
_entity.id
_entity.type
_entity.pdbx_description
1 polymer ?
#
loop_
_entity_poly.entity_id
_entity_poly.type
_entity_poly.pdbx_seq_one_letter_code
_entity_poly.pdbx_strand_id
1 'polypeptide(L)'
;MKCIAGQFVQVEIPDSKTTFLRRPISINYVDEFYNELWLLVRNAGEGTRHLIGMEHGQLLNIMMPLGRGFSHPEKKDARVLLVGGGVGVAPMYYLGTELKKAGFEVNFLLDD
;
A
#
# COMPACT_ATOMS: atom_id res chain seq x y z
N MET A 1 -9.04 -1.92 -11.35
CA MET A 1 -8.73 -2.88 -10.27
C MET A 1 -9.48 -2.48 -9.00
N LYS A 2 -9.98 -3.46 -8.28
CA LYS A 2 -10.78 -3.20 -7.06
C LYS A 2 -9.97 -3.56 -5.83
N CYS A 3 -9.54 -2.55 -5.11
CA CYS A 3 -8.81 -2.68 -3.85
C CYS A 3 -9.45 -1.79 -2.79
N ILE A 4 -9.18 -2.12 -1.54
CA ILE A 4 -9.64 -1.36 -0.38
C ILE A 4 -8.43 -0.98 0.47
N ALA A 5 -8.44 0.22 1.02
CA ALA A 5 -7.36 0.66 1.91
C ALA A 5 -7.17 -0.31 3.07
N GLY A 6 -5.94 -0.69 3.34
CA GLY A 6 -5.57 -1.69 4.34
C GLY A 6 -5.21 -3.05 3.77
N GLN A 7 -5.52 -3.29 2.51
CA GLN A 7 -5.13 -4.51 1.83
C GLN A 7 -3.65 -4.45 1.40
N PHE A 8 -3.11 -5.60 1.07
CA PHE A 8 -1.71 -5.73 0.65
C PHE A 8 -1.62 -6.61 -0.59
N VAL A 9 -0.44 -6.69 -1.14
CA VAL A 9 -0.12 -7.56 -2.27
C VAL A 9 1.03 -8.48 -1.91
N GLN A 10 1.14 -9.60 -2.61
CA GLN A 10 2.28 -10.50 -2.54
C GLN A 10 3.04 -10.39 -3.84
N VAL A 11 4.28 -9.91 -3.76
CA VAL A 11 5.10 -9.60 -4.92
C VAL A 11 6.16 -10.69 -5.11
N GLU A 12 6.21 -11.26 -6.31
CA GLU A 12 7.28 -12.16 -6.70
C GLU A 12 8.55 -11.33 -6.97
N ILE A 13 9.67 -11.75 -6.38
CA ILE A 13 10.94 -11.06 -6.58
C ILE A 13 11.57 -11.57 -7.87
N PRO A 14 11.64 -10.73 -8.93
CA PRO A 14 12.18 -11.17 -10.21
C PRO A 14 13.69 -11.37 -10.14
N ASP A 15 14.17 -12.41 -10.82
CA ASP A 15 15.60 -12.67 -11.03
C ASP A 15 16.42 -12.81 -9.75
N SER A 16 15.79 -13.11 -8.64
CA SER A 16 16.51 -13.33 -7.38
C SER A 16 16.87 -14.81 -7.25
N LYS A 17 18.14 -15.09 -6.99
CA LYS A 17 18.62 -16.45 -6.75
C LYS A 17 18.44 -16.88 -5.30
N THR A 18 18.18 -15.93 -4.40
CA THR A 18 18.14 -16.19 -2.96
C THR A 18 16.76 -15.92 -2.34
N THR A 19 15.91 -15.15 -3.00
CA THR A 19 14.57 -14.83 -2.50
C THR A 19 13.53 -15.59 -3.32
N PHE A 20 13.06 -16.70 -2.78
CA PHE A 20 12.10 -17.57 -3.48
C PHE A 20 10.66 -17.30 -3.08
N LEU A 21 10.42 -16.76 -1.89
CA LEU A 21 9.09 -16.47 -1.41
C LEU A 21 8.68 -15.06 -1.83
N ARG A 22 7.38 -14.92 -2.12
CA ARG A 22 6.82 -13.59 -2.39
C ARG A 22 6.93 -12.71 -1.14
N ARG A 23 7.01 -11.41 -1.38
CA ARG A 23 7.09 -10.42 -0.29
C ARG A 23 5.77 -9.67 -0.16
N PRO A 24 5.23 -9.54 1.07
CA PRO A 24 4.02 -8.76 1.28
C PRO A 24 4.33 -7.27 1.30
N ILE A 25 3.56 -6.50 0.56
CA ILE A 25 3.70 -5.03 0.53
C ILE A 25 2.30 -4.43 0.61
N SER A 26 2.11 -3.51 1.54
CA SER A 26 0.84 -2.78 1.68
C SER A 26 0.56 -1.92 0.45
N ILE A 27 -0.70 -1.86 0.05
CA ILE A 27 -1.11 -0.98 -1.03
C ILE A 27 -1.02 0.45 -0.54
N ASN A 28 -0.21 1.26 -1.22
CA ASN A 28 -0.06 2.69 -0.92
C ASN A 28 -1.20 3.50 -1.51
N TYR A 29 -1.55 3.22 -2.76
CA TYR A 29 -2.63 3.91 -3.45
C TYR A 29 -3.03 3.14 -4.70
N VAL A 30 -4.27 3.32 -5.14
CA VAL A 30 -4.75 2.84 -6.44
C VAL A 30 -5.30 4.02 -7.20
N ASP A 31 -4.71 4.30 -8.35
CA ASP A 31 -5.19 5.31 -9.28
C ASP A 31 -6.08 4.61 -10.30
N GLU A 32 -7.41 4.72 -10.12
CA GLU A 32 -8.34 4.03 -10.99
C GLU A 32 -8.38 4.63 -12.40
N PHE A 33 -8.11 5.92 -12.53
CA PHE A 33 -8.12 6.58 -13.83
C PHE A 33 -7.02 6.05 -14.74
N TYR A 34 -5.79 5.94 -14.21
CA TYR A 34 -4.65 5.43 -14.97
C TYR A 34 -4.46 3.92 -14.81
N ASN A 35 -5.27 3.27 -13.98
CA ASN A 35 -5.15 1.85 -13.67
C ASN A 35 -3.77 1.50 -13.12
N GLU A 36 -3.31 2.28 -12.14
CA GLU A 36 -2.01 2.13 -11.51
C GLU A 36 -2.13 1.68 -10.07
N LEU A 37 -1.26 0.78 -9.68
CA LEU A 37 -1.07 0.37 -8.30
C LEU A 37 0.22 0.99 -7.79
N TRP A 38 0.14 1.71 -6.67
CA TRP A 38 1.30 2.34 -6.05
C TRP A 38 1.74 1.52 -4.85
N LEU A 39 2.99 1.14 -4.83
CA LEU A 39 3.62 0.42 -3.72
C LEU A 39 4.79 1.24 -3.21
N LEU A 40 4.84 1.41 -1.89
CA LEU A 40 5.97 2.06 -1.24
C LEU A 40 6.90 0.97 -0.73
N VAL A 41 8.07 0.84 -1.34
CA VAL A 41 9.01 -0.22 -1.03
C VAL A 41 10.16 0.33 -0.21
N ARG A 42 10.30 -0.16 1.02
CA ARG A 42 11.40 0.20 1.90
C ARG A 42 12.51 -0.84 1.75
N ASN A 43 13.76 -0.39 1.72
CA ASN A 43 14.90 -1.29 1.66
C ASN A 43 15.08 -1.99 3.00
N ALA A 44 14.51 -3.20 3.11
CA ALA A 44 14.50 -3.97 4.34
C ALA A 44 15.22 -5.34 4.20
N GLY A 45 15.83 -5.59 3.05
CA GLY A 45 16.52 -6.84 2.80
C GLY A 45 16.76 -7.07 1.32
N GLU A 46 17.22 -8.27 0.98
CA GLU A 46 17.61 -8.58 -0.39
C GLU A 46 16.41 -8.55 -1.36
N GLY A 47 15.26 -9.08 -0.95
CA GLY A 47 14.07 -9.07 -1.80
C GLY A 47 13.62 -7.65 -2.16
N THR A 48 13.51 -6.77 -1.16
CA THR A 48 13.10 -5.38 -1.40
C THR A 48 14.19 -4.62 -2.18
N ARG A 49 15.45 -4.97 -1.99
CA ARG A 49 16.54 -4.39 -2.79
C ARG A 49 16.37 -4.67 -4.27
N HIS A 50 16.00 -5.90 -4.64
CA HIS A 50 15.71 -6.26 -6.03
C HIS A 50 14.55 -5.46 -6.59
N LEU A 51 13.50 -5.26 -5.81
CA LEU A 51 12.35 -4.47 -6.23
C LEU A 51 12.72 -3.01 -6.49
N ILE A 52 13.50 -2.41 -5.58
CA ILE A 52 13.95 -1.02 -5.71
C ILE A 52 14.82 -0.84 -6.97
N GLY A 53 15.58 -1.88 -7.33
CA GLY A 53 16.43 -1.85 -8.51
C GLY A 53 15.73 -2.07 -9.84
N MET A 54 14.42 -2.32 -9.84
CA MET A 54 13.68 -2.54 -11.08
C MET A 54 13.59 -1.26 -11.90
N GLU A 55 13.65 -1.43 -13.23
CA GLU A 55 13.59 -0.32 -14.16
C GLU A 55 12.19 -0.20 -14.77
N HIS A 56 11.90 0.98 -15.27
CA HIS A 56 10.66 1.24 -15.98
C HIS A 56 10.50 0.28 -17.17
N GLY A 57 9.32 -0.27 -17.31
CA GLY A 57 8.98 -1.19 -18.39
C GLY A 57 9.17 -2.67 -18.04
N GLN A 58 9.77 -2.98 -16.90
CA GLN A 58 9.88 -4.37 -16.45
C GLN A 58 8.53 -4.85 -15.90
N LEU A 59 8.27 -6.14 -16.06
CA LEU A 59 7.04 -6.76 -15.58
C LEU A 59 7.22 -7.28 -14.17
N LEU A 60 6.17 -7.15 -13.35
CA LEU A 60 6.17 -7.62 -11.99
C LEU A 60 4.95 -8.53 -11.77
N ASN A 61 5.19 -9.71 -11.22
CA ASN A 61 4.13 -10.67 -10.91
C ASN A 61 3.62 -10.42 -9.51
N ILE A 62 2.31 -10.13 -9.39
CA ILE A 62 1.70 -9.74 -8.13
C ILE A 62 0.42 -10.53 -7.91
N MET A 63 0.27 -11.07 -6.68
CA MET A 63 -1.03 -11.59 -6.21
C MET A 63 -1.73 -10.47 -5.47
N MET A 64 -2.94 -10.10 -5.91
CA MET A 64 -3.67 -8.98 -5.32
C MET A 64 -5.18 -9.05 -5.58
N PRO A 65 -6.00 -8.38 -4.75
CA PRO A 65 -5.66 -7.84 -3.44
C PRO A 65 -5.77 -8.93 -2.37
N LEU A 66 -5.07 -8.77 -1.25
CA LEU A 66 -5.08 -9.71 -0.14
C LEU A 66 -5.40 -8.99 1.17
N GLY A 67 -5.99 -9.73 2.11
CA GLY A 67 -6.31 -9.20 3.42
C GLY A 67 -7.61 -8.40 3.45
N ARG A 68 -7.93 -7.91 4.64
CA ARG A 68 -9.13 -7.09 4.88
C ARG A 68 -8.76 -5.62 4.84
N GLY A 69 -9.71 -4.80 4.37
CA GLY A 69 -9.55 -3.36 4.43
C GLY A 69 -9.79 -2.81 5.84
N PHE A 70 -9.40 -1.57 6.06
CA PHE A 70 -9.74 -0.85 7.27
C PHE A 70 -11.24 -0.58 7.33
N SER A 71 -11.79 -0.60 8.55
CA SER A 71 -13.17 -0.20 8.77
C SER A 71 -13.29 1.32 8.81
N HIS A 72 -14.39 1.85 8.29
CA HIS A 72 -14.70 3.27 8.40
C HIS A 72 -15.44 3.55 9.71
N PRO A 73 -15.35 4.78 10.26
CA PRO A 73 -16.13 5.15 11.44
C PRO A 73 -17.63 5.00 11.17
N GLU A 74 -18.38 4.57 12.17
CA GLU A 74 -19.84 4.44 12.07
C GLU A 74 -20.53 5.79 12.08
N LYS A 75 -20.02 6.75 12.86
CA LYS A 75 -20.53 8.11 12.92
C LYS A 75 -20.06 8.91 11.71
N LYS A 76 -20.98 9.45 10.94
CA LYS A 76 -20.66 10.17 9.71
C LYS A 76 -19.95 11.50 9.94
N ASP A 77 -20.08 12.10 11.13
CA ASP A 77 -19.43 13.35 11.50
C ASP A 77 -18.13 13.14 12.27
N ALA A 78 -17.66 11.92 12.38
CA ALA A 78 -16.43 11.60 13.08
C ALA A 78 -15.22 12.30 12.45
N ARG A 79 -14.33 12.79 13.31
CA ARG A 79 -13.02 13.27 12.88
C ARG A 79 -12.01 12.14 13.06
N VAL A 80 -11.18 11.94 12.06
CA VAL A 80 -10.26 10.79 12.02
C VAL A 80 -8.83 11.29 12.07
N LEU A 81 -8.06 10.71 12.99
CA LEU A 81 -6.61 10.91 13.02
C LEU A 81 -5.94 9.62 12.59
N LEU A 82 -5.16 9.68 11.52
CA LEU A 82 -4.39 8.55 11.02
C LEU A 82 -2.95 8.68 11.51
N VAL A 83 -2.52 7.68 12.27
CA VAL A 83 -1.18 7.65 12.84
C VAL A 83 -0.39 6.52 12.20
N GLY A 84 0.74 6.84 11.62
CA GLY A 84 1.62 5.84 11.01
C GLY A 84 3.07 6.15 11.28
N GLY A 85 3.83 5.11 11.63
CA GLY A 85 5.27 5.20 11.82
C GLY A 85 5.98 4.08 11.08
N GLY A 86 7.17 4.33 10.59
CA GLY A 86 7.94 3.35 9.83
C GLY A 86 7.16 2.82 8.63
N VAL A 87 7.03 1.51 8.53
CA VAL A 87 6.28 0.87 7.42
C VAL A 87 4.78 1.12 7.49
N GLY A 88 4.26 1.54 8.65
CA GLY A 88 2.85 1.86 8.82
C GLY A 88 2.40 3.12 8.10
N VAL A 89 3.33 3.93 7.61
CA VAL A 89 3.03 5.12 6.80
C VAL A 89 2.43 4.73 5.44
N ALA A 90 2.89 3.62 4.87
CA ALA A 90 2.54 3.23 3.51
C ALA A 90 1.02 3.13 3.24
N PRO A 91 0.21 2.46 4.09
CA PRO A 91 -1.22 2.34 3.84
C PRO A 91 -2.03 3.58 4.19
N MET A 92 -1.45 4.57 4.86
CA MET A 92 -2.20 5.73 5.37
C MET A 92 -2.67 6.66 4.26
N TYR A 93 -1.93 6.80 3.19
CA TYR A 93 -2.32 7.66 2.07
C TYR A 93 -3.64 7.21 1.43
N TYR A 94 -3.73 5.92 1.10
CA TYR A 94 -4.92 5.37 0.47
C TYR A 94 -6.12 5.44 1.42
N LEU A 95 -5.93 5.08 2.68
CA LEU A 95 -7.00 5.18 3.68
C LEU A 95 -7.48 6.62 3.84
N GLY A 96 -6.56 7.58 3.91
CA GLY A 96 -6.92 8.99 4.03
C GLY A 96 -7.72 9.50 2.85
N THR A 97 -7.34 9.12 1.62
CA THR A 97 -8.07 9.54 0.43
C THR A 97 -9.47 8.93 0.39
N GLU A 98 -9.62 7.68 0.77
CA GLU A 98 -10.94 7.03 0.83
C GLU A 98 -11.84 7.66 1.88
N LEU A 99 -11.30 7.96 3.06
CA LEU A 99 -12.07 8.61 4.14
C LEU A 99 -12.51 10.02 3.75
N LYS A 100 -11.64 10.78 3.09
CA LYS A 100 -12.01 12.11 2.61
C LYS A 100 -13.11 12.05 1.57
N LYS A 101 -13.05 11.11 0.64
CA LYS A 101 -14.10 10.88 -0.35
C LYS A 101 -15.43 10.51 0.30
N ALA A 102 -15.38 9.81 1.45
CA ALA A 102 -16.57 9.44 2.19
C ALA A 102 -17.11 10.60 3.05
N GLY A 103 -16.44 11.74 3.09
CA GLY A 103 -16.90 12.95 3.77
C GLY A 103 -16.34 13.14 5.17
N PHE A 104 -15.39 12.35 5.59
CA PHE A 104 -14.76 12.50 6.90
C PHE A 104 -13.70 13.58 6.91
N GLU A 105 -13.55 14.27 8.06
CA GLU A 105 -12.39 15.12 8.30
C GLU A 105 -11.22 14.25 8.72
N VAL A 106 -10.12 14.34 7.98
CA VAL A 106 -8.96 13.46 8.19
C VAL A 106 -7.71 14.28 8.46
N ASN A 107 -7.01 13.92 9.52
CA ASN A 107 -5.71 14.48 9.85
C ASN A 107 -4.69 13.35 9.95
N PHE A 108 -3.44 13.65 9.65
CA PHE A 108 -2.35 12.67 9.64
C PHE A 108 -1.30 13.05 10.67
N LEU A 109 -0.75 12.04 11.33
CA LEU A 109 0.46 12.13 12.12
C LEU A 109 1.39 11.01 11.64
N LEU A 110 2.35 11.36 10.80
CA LEU A 110 3.21 10.40 10.13
C LEU A 110 4.67 10.64 10.49
N ASP A 111 5.39 9.56 10.76
CA ASP A 111 6.81 9.59 11.08
C ASP A 111 7.47 8.37 10.45
N ASP A 112 8.46 8.60 9.63
CA ASP A 112 9.17 7.54 8.92
C ASP A 112 10.41 6.98 9.64
#